data_e42f7654a614a07f5d9925838a41dde7
#
_entry.id   e42f7654a614a07f5d9925838a41dde7
#
_cell.length_a   1.000
_cell.length_b   1.000
_cell.length_c   1.000
_cell.angle_alpha   90.00
_cell.angle_beta   90.00
_cell.angle_gamma   90.00
#
_symmetry.space_group_name_H-M   'P 1'
#
loop_
_entity.id
_entity.type
_entity.pdbx_description
1 polymer ?
#
loop_
_entity_poly.entity_id
_entity_poly.type
_entity_poly.pdbx_seq_one_letter_code
_entity_poly.pdbx_strand_id
1 'polypeptide(L)'
;WLAIFDNDGDVHAAISKRPDTNPLTDLLAEKGDEIFKDCDGIAIELDLEKDTVKQVLYFAQKYHKKVYAAVSNMSIAMERRDFLQQIDCFVCNQQEMGILFSDDYSEKTPEELKEILALKIRSARIPRMIVTMGSQGAVCADCTGERGVCPGRKVDVKDTTGAGDTFI
;
A
#
# COMPACT_ATOMS: atom_id res chain seq x y z
N TRP A 1 15.54 10.59 -7.90
CA TRP A 1 15.75 9.72 -6.76
C TRP A 1 17.23 9.37 -6.63
N LEU A 2 17.78 9.51 -5.42
CA LEU A 2 19.15 9.13 -5.08
C LEU A 2 19.09 8.27 -3.83
N ALA A 3 19.66 7.08 -3.87
CA ALA A 3 19.70 6.18 -2.72
C ALA A 3 21.14 5.84 -2.31
N ILE A 4 21.32 5.62 -1.02
CA ILE A 4 22.52 5.09 -0.40
C ILE A 4 22.15 3.69 0.09
N PHE A 5 22.88 2.69 -0.40
CA PHE A 5 22.68 1.29 -0.02
C PHE A 5 23.64 0.92 1.11
N ASP A 6 23.22 0.03 1.98
CA ASP A 6 24.10 -0.62 2.95
C ASP A 6 24.87 -1.80 2.32
N ASN A 7 25.63 -2.52 3.15
CA ASN A 7 26.44 -3.65 2.68
C ASN A 7 25.61 -4.88 2.30
N ASP A 8 24.37 -4.95 2.71
CA ASP A 8 23.44 -6.05 2.43
C ASP A 8 22.61 -5.78 1.16
N GLY A 9 22.75 -4.57 0.57
CA GLY A 9 22.07 -4.15 -0.65
C GLY A 9 20.70 -3.52 -0.40
N ASP A 10 20.37 -3.21 0.84
CA ASP A 10 19.15 -2.53 1.21
C ASP A 10 19.34 -1.00 1.22
N VAL A 11 18.26 -0.27 0.95
CA VAL A 11 18.29 1.20 0.96
C VAL A 11 18.40 1.71 2.38
N HIS A 12 19.57 2.22 2.75
CA HIS A 12 19.83 2.82 4.06
C HIS A 12 19.28 4.26 4.17
N ALA A 13 19.41 5.05 3.11
CA ALA A 13 18.88 6.40 3.03
C ALA A 13 18.58 6.79 1.59
N ALA A 14 17.58 7.64 1.38
CA ALA A 14 17.25 8.14 0.05
C ALA A 14 16.82 9.61 0.08
N ILE A 15 17.11 10.32 -1.02
CA ILE A 15 16.60 11.65 -1.31
C ILE A 15 15.73 11.55 -2.57
N SER A 16 14.46 11.94 -2.43
CA SER A 16 13.52 11.93 -3.53
C SER A 16 12.99 13.34 -3.81
N LYS A 17 13.05 13.76 -5.07
CA LYS A 17 12.32 14.94 -5.55
C LYS A 17 11.06 14.43 -6.25
N ARG A 18 9.91 14.76 -5.70
CA ARG A 18 8.61 14.40 -6.29
C ARG A 18 8.36 15.21 -7.55
N PRO A 19 7.80 14.63 -8.60
CA PRO A 19 7.26 15.37 -9.74
C PRO A 19 6.03 16.19 -9.29
N ASP A 20 5.70 17.22 -10.08
CA ASP A 20 4.42 17.89 -9.94
C ASP A 20 3.31 16.98 -10.49
N THR A 21 2.39 16.57 -9.62
CA THR A 21 1.25 15.69 -9.95
C THR A 21 -0.07 16.44 -10.08
N ASN A 22 -0.09 17.77 -9.92
CA ASN A 22 -1.30 18.57 -10.09
C ASN A 22 -1.99 18.38 -11.47
N PRO A 23 -1.25 18.20 -12.60
CA PRO A 23 -1.88 17.91 -13.88
C PRO A 23 -2.75 16.65 -13.89
N LEU A 24 -2.51 15.68 -13.00
CA LEU A 24 -3.38 14.50 -12.86
C LEU A 24 -4.75 14.87 -12.29
N THR A 25 -4.78 15.80 -11.35
CA THR A 25 -6.05 16.29 -10.76
C THR A 25 -6.92 16.93 -11.83
N ASP A 26 -6.33 17.77 -12.69
CA ASP A 26 -7.03 18.42 -13.78
C ASP A 26 -7.52 17.44 -14.84
N LEU A 27 -6.67 16.46 -15.19
CA LEU A 27 -7.02 15.39 -16.13
C LEU A 27 -8.20 14.55 -15.61
N LEU A 28 -8.21 14.20 -14.34
CA LEU A 28 -9.30 13.43 -13.73
C LEU A 28 -10.60 14.26 -13.67
N ALA A 29 -10.50 15.56 -13.44
CA ALA A 29 -11.67 16.44 -13.48
C ALA A 29 -12.29 16.50 -14.89
N GLU A 30 -11.47 16.48 -15.94
CA GLU A 30 -11.91 16.53 -17.34
C GLU A 30 -12.36 15.17 -17.87
N LYS A 31 -11.58 14.10 -17.61
CA LYS A 31 -11.73 12.78 -18.26
C LYS A 31 -11.98 11.61 -17.31
N GLY A 32 -12.22 11.88 -16.03
CA GLY A 32 -12.39 10.82 -15.05
C GLY A 32 -13.52 9.85 -15.38
N ASP A 33 -14.65 10.34 -15.90
CA ASP A 33 -15.76 9.48 -16.31
C ASP A 33 -15.38 8.52 -17.45
N GLU A 34 -14.60 8.99 -18.42
CA GLU A 34 -14.13 8.17 -19.54
C GLU A 34 -13.12 7.11 -19.05
N ILE A 35 -12.18 7.53 -18.20
CA ILE A 35 -11.10 6.66 -17.69
C ILE A 35 -11.66 5.53 -16.81
N PHE A 36 -12.54 5.87 -15.85
CA PHE A 36 -12.95 4.92 -14.81
C PHE A 36 -14.15 4.06 -15.19
N LYS A 37 -14.93 4.46 -16.18
CA LYS A 37 -16.10 3.69 -16.63
C LYS A 37 -15.72 2.29 -17.12
N ASP A 38 -14.67 2.20 -17.92
CA ASP A 38 -14.31 0.98 -18.64
C ASP A 38 -13.13 0.20 -18.01
N CYS A 39 -12.55 0.69 -16.91
CA CYS A 39 -11.49 -0.05 -16.21
C CYS A 39 -12.08 -1.22 -15.39
N ASP A 40 -11.29 -2.28 -15.18
CA ASP A 40 -11.69 -3.43 -14.35
C ASP A 40 -11.41 -3.20 -12.86
N GLY A 41 -10.37 -2.47 -12.54
CA GLY A 41 -9.94 -2.11 -11.19
C GLY A 41 -8.95 -0.95 -11.21
N ILE A 42 -8.61 -0.47 -10.04
CA ILE A 42 -7.76 0.71 -9.86
C ILE A 42 -6.60 0.32 -8.95
N ALA A 43 -5.38 0.52 -9.42
CA ALA A 43 -4.18 0.51 -8.58
C ALA A 43 -3.72 1.97 -8.37
N ILE A 44 -3.49 2.37 -7.13
CA ILE A 44 -3.13 3.75 -6.79
C ILE A 44 -2.02 3.81 -5.74
N GLU A 45 -1.10 4.75 -5.94
CA GLU A 45 -0.16 5.20 -4.93
C GLU A 45 -0.78 6.35 -4.11
N LEU A 46 -0.90 6.17 -2.79
CA LEU A 46 -1.54 7.17 -1.90
C LEU A 46 -0.69 8.42 -1.65
N ASP A 47 0.53 8.42 -2.14
CA ASP A 47 1.44 9.58 -2.07
C ASP A 47 1.05 10.71 -3.02
N LEU A 48 0.11 10.48 -3.93
CA LEU A 48 -0.44 11.50 -4.82
C LEU A 48 -1.10 12.64 -4.05
N GLU A 49 -1.34 13.76 -4.71
CA GLU A 49 -2.04 14.89 -4.12
C GLU A 49 -3.41 14.48 -3.55
N LYS A 50 -3.76 15.05 -2.40
CA LYS A 50 -4.99 14.68 -1.66
C LYS A 50 -6.24 14.76 -2.54
N ASP A 51 -6.33 15.76 -3.39
CA ASP A 51 -7.50 15.97 -4.25
C ASP A 51 -7.52 14.98 -5.42
N THR A 52 -6.35 14.56 -5.93
CA THR A 52 -6.25 13.45 -6.89
C THR A 52 -6.80 12.15 -6.27
N VAL A 53 -6.34 11.80 -5.07
CA VAL A 53 -6.81 10.58 -4.38
C VAL A 53 -8.32 10.64 -4.13
N LYS A 54 -8.86 11.77 -3.70
CA LYS A 54 -10.31 11.95 -3.52
C LYS A 54 -11.10 11.75 -4.82
N GLN A 55 -10.62 12.29 -5.94
CA GLN A 55 -11.26 12.10 -7.24
C GLN A 55 -11.25 10.64 -7.66
N VAL A 56 -10.10 9.94 -7.49
CA VAL A 56 -10.01 8.51 -7.77
C VAL A 56 -11.02 7.72 -6.94
N LEU A 57 -11.10 7.96 -5.63
CA LEU A 57 -12.06 7.28 -4.75
C LEU A 57 -13.52 7.62 -5.11
N TYR A 58 -13.80 8.86 -5.50
CA TYR A 58 -15.13 9.25 -6.00
C TYR A 58 -15.51 8.44 -7.26
N PHE A 59 -14.63 8.37 -8.26
CA PHE A 59 -14.91 7.61 -9.47
C PHE A 59 -14.98 6.10 -9.22
N ALA A 60 -14.13 5.57 -8.33
CA ALA A 60 -14.19 4.19 -7.90
C ALA A 60 -15.57 3.83 -7.34
N GLN A 61 -16.09 4.67 -6.44
CA GLN A 61 -17.44 4.50 -5.88
C GLN A 61 -18.52 4.64 -6.96
N LYS A 62 -18.43 5.67 -7.81
CA LYS A 62 -19.40 5.94 -8.89
C LYS A 62 -19.54 4.75 -9.86
N TYR A 63 -18.42 4.12 -10.21
CA TYR A 63 -18.36 3.03 -11.18
C TYR A 63 -18.21 1.64 -10.55
N HIS A 64 -18.31 1.54 -9.21
CA HIS A 64 -18.19 0.30 -8.44
C HIS A 64 -16.89 -0.47 -8.74
N LYS A 65 -15.77 0.27 -8.82
CA LYS A 65 -14.45 -0.31 -9.12
C LYS A 65 -13.71 -0.63 -7.83
N LYS A 66 -12.99 -1.74 -7.83
CA LYS A 66 -12.10 -2.13 -6.74
C LYS A 66 -10.85 -1.25 -6.72
N VAL A 67 -10.44 -0.83 -5.53
CA VAL A 67 -9.24 -0.01 -5.33
C VAL A 67 -8.20 -0.79 -4.55
N TYR A 68 -7.03 -0.92 -5.14
CA TYR A 68 -5.82 -1.50 -4.54
C TYR A 68 -4.82 -0.37 -4.35
N ALA A 69 -4.26 -0.23 -3.18
CA ALA A 69 -3.38 0.89 -2.89
C ALA A 69 -2.12 0.48 -2.14
N ALA A 70 -1.04 1.17 -2.46
CA ALA A 70 0.17 1.21 -1.66
C ALA A 70 0.51 2.63 -1.25
N VAL A 71 1.57 2.77 -0.47
CA VAL A 71 2.11 4.06 -0.07
C VAL A 71 3.62 3.95 0.16
N SER A 72 4.40 4.76 -0.55
CA SER A 72 5.84 4.84 -0.37
C SER A 72 6.24 5.74 0.81
N ASN A 73 5.36 6.63 1.25
CA ASN A 73 5.60 7.52 2.39
C ASN A 73 4.51 7.38 3.44
N MET A 74 4.78 6.59 4.46
CA MET A 74 3.83 6.29 5.53
C MET A 74 3.37 7.50 6.33
N SER A 75 4.12 8.61 6.37
CA SER A 75 3.64 9.84 7.00
C SER A 75 2.37 10.36 6.33
N ILE A 76 2.28 10.21 5.00
CA ILE A 76 1.09 10.59 4.24
C ILE A 76 -0.09 9.66 4.55
N ALA A 77 0.15 8.34 4.63
CA ALA A 77 -0.90 7.38 4.98
C ALA A 77 -1.46 7.64 6.38
N MET A 78 -0.61 8.00 7.33
CA MET A 78 -1.04 8.34 8.69
C MET A 78 -1.95 9.57 8.75
N GLU A 79 -1.69 10.57 7.91
CA GLU A 79 -2.53 11.76 7.78
C GLU A 79 -3.85 11.49 7.04
N ARG A 80 -3.91 10.39 6.28
CA ARG A 80 -5.02 10.05 5.37
C ARG A 80 -5.69 8.72 5.72
N ARG A 81 -5.78 8.41 7.01
CA ARG A 81 -6.40 7.15 7.48
C ARG A 81 -7.85 6.97 7.01
N ASP A 82 -8.56 8.05 6.76
CA ASP A 82 -9.90 8.05 6.19
C ASP A 82 -9.95 7.46 4.76
N PHE A 83 -8.87 7.59 3.98
CA PHE A 83 -8.78 6.96 2.67
C PHE A 83 -8.59 5.45 2.78
N LEU A 84 -7.79 4.98 3.74
CA LEU A 84 -7.57 3.55 3.95
C LEU A 84 -8.87 2.78 4.21
N GLN A 85 -9.88 3.44 4.80
CA GLN A 85 -11.19 2.85 5.05
C GLN A 85 -12.07 2.72 3.78
N GLN A 86 -11.68 3.40 2.69
CA GLN A 86 -12.40 3.42 1.41
C GLN A 86 -11.71 2.56 0.35
N ILE A 87 -10.59 1.94 0.68
CA ILE A 87 -9.77 1.12 -0.22
C ILE A 87 -10.12 -0.34 0.00
N ASP A 88 -10.31 -1.10 -1.08
CA ASP A 88 -10.63 -2.54 -0.99
C ASP A 88 -9.46 -3.37 -0.47
N CYS A 89 -8.23 -3.00 -0.83
CA CYS A 89 -7.02 -3.68 -0.36
C CYS A 89 -5.84 -2.70 -0.25
N PHE A 90 -5.27 -2.58 0.94
CA PHE A 90 -4.06 -1.81 1.19
C PHE A 90 -2.86 -2.75 1.32
N VAL A 91 -1.79 -2.44 0.61
CA VAL A 91 -0.55 -3.21 0.61
C VAL A 91 0.58 -2.38 1.21
N CYS A 92 1.32 -2.95 2.14
CA CYS A 92 2.53 -2.34 2.71
C CYS A 92 3.52 -3.43 3.14
N ASN A 93 4.73 -3.02 3.52
CA ASN A 93 5.68 -3.93 4.15
C ASN A 93 5.54 -3.94 5.68
N GLN A 94 6.27 -4.83 6.34
CA GLN A 94 6.25 -5.03 7.80
C GLN A 94 6.65 -3.77 8.56
N GLN A 95 7.65 -3.02 8.08
CA GLN A 95 8.12 -1.78 8.68
C GLN A 95 7.07 -0.67 8.53
N GLU A 96 6.46 -0.55 7.36
CA GLU A 96 5.38 0.40 7.09
C GLU A 96 4.14 0.12 7.95
N MET A 97 3.79 -1.15 8.14
CA MET A 97 2.75 -1.53 9.09
C MET A 97 3.08 -1.06 10.51
N GLY A 98 4.35 -1.18 10.92
CA GLY A 98 4.83 -0.68 12.22
C GLY A 98 4.59 0.82 12.37
N ILE A 99 4.93 1.61 11.37
CA ILE A 99 4.71 3.06 11.36
C ILE A 99 3.19 3.37 11.41
N LEU A 100 2.37 2.68 10.60
CA LEU A 100 0.93 2.90 10.54
C LEU A 100 0.23 2.69 11.88
N PHE A 101 0.63 1.66 12.62
CA PHE A 101 0.02 1.30 13.90
C PHE A 101 0.83 1.73 15.12
N SER A 102 1.95 2.45 14.92
CA SER A 102 2.85 2.95 15.99
C SER A 102 3.32 1.82 16.91
N ASP A 103 3.82 0.75 16.31
CA ASP A 103 4.23 -0.49 16.98
C ASP A 103 5.45 -1.09 16.24
N ASP A 104 6.16 -2.05 16.84
CA ASP A 104 7.28 -2.75 16.20
C ASP A 104 6.92 -4.21 15.93
N TYR A 105 7.02 -4.59 14.67
CA TYR A 105 6.71 -5.95 14.20
C TYR A 105 7.92 -6.66 13.59
N SER A 106 9.11 -6.07 13.62
CA SER A 106 10.33 -6.59 12.97
C SER A 106 10.66 -8.03 13.33
N GLU A 107 10.46 -8.40 14.61
CA GLU A 107 10.73 -9.73 15.12
C GLU A 107 9.54 -10.70 15.05
N LYS A 108 8.43 -10.31 14.42
CA LYS A 108 7.25 -11.16 14.37
C LYS A 108 7.35 -12.18 13.24
N THR A 109 7.01 -13.42 13.55
CA THR A 109 6.82 -14.46 12.55
C THR A 109 5.56 -14.19 11.71
N PRO A 110 5.45 -14.73 10.48
CA PRO A 110 4.25 -14.60 9.67
C PRO A 110 2.97 -15.05 10.39
N GLU A 111 3.05 -16.12 11.17
CA GLU A 111 1.89 -16.62 11.92
C GLU A 111 1.44 -15.67 13.03
N GLU A 112 2.37 -15.06 13.76
CA GLU A 112 2.07 -14.04 14.77
C GLU A 112 1.53 -12.77 14.13
N LEU A 113 2.18 -12.31 13.05
CA LEU A 113 1.80 -11.07 12.37
C LEU A 113 0.41 -11.16 11.76
N LYS A 114 0.04 -12.31 11.20
CA LYS A 114 -1.31 -12.58 10.68
C LYS A 114 -2.41 -12.32 11.73
N GLU A 115 -2.21 -12.81 12.96
CA GLU A 115 -3.18 -12.62 14.05
C GLU A 115 -3.24 -11.17 14.51
N ILE A 116 -2.08 -10.52 14.62
CA ILE A 116 -1.97 -9.10 14.97
C ILE A 116 -2.65 -8.24 13.89
N LEU A 117 -2.37 -8.51 12.61
CA LEU A 117 -2.93 -7.78 11.48
C LEU A 117 -4.45 -7.81 11.51
N ALA A 118 -5.06 -8.98 11.72
CA ALA A 118 -6.51 -9.13 11.78
C ALA A 118 -7.15 -8.26 12.88
N LEU A 119 -6.51 -8.11 14.04
CA LEU A 119 -6.96 -7.23 15.11
C LEU A 119 -6.80 -5.75 14.76
N LYS A 120 -5.64 -5.37 14.19
CA LYS A 120 -5.33 -3.97 13.86
C LYS A 120 -6.24 -3.42 12.77
N ILE A 121 -6.45 -4.16 11.66
CA ILE A 121 -7.33 -3.70 10.57
C ILE A 121 -8.78 -3.57 11.02
N ARG A 122 -9.26 -4.47 11.87
CA ARG A 122 -10.61 -4.40 12.43
C ARG A 122 -10.83 -3.14 13.26
N SER A 123 -9.86 -2.80 14.14
CA SER A 123 -9.93 -1.58 14.95
C SER A 123 -9.81 -0.32 14.10
N ALA A 124 -8.99 -0.35 13.03
CA ALA A 124 -8.81 0.77 12.10
C ALA A 124 -9.91 0.87 11.03
N ARG A 125 -10.81 -0.13 10.92
CA ARG A 125 -11.84 -0.25 9.89
C ARG A 125 -11.27 -0.28 8.47
N ILE A 126 -10.10 -0.90 8.29
CA ILE A 126 -9.49 -1.13 6.97
C ILE A 126 -10.13 -2.40 6.39
N PRO A 127 -10.69 -2.38 5.17
CA PRO A 127 -11.40 -3.54 4.62
C PRO A 127 -10.52 -4.77 4.44
N ARG A 128 -9.34 -4.62 3.87
CA ARG A 128 -8.34 -5.67 3.69
C ARG A 128 -6.95 -5.08 3.67
N MET A 129 -5.98 -5.83 4.18
CA MET A 129 -4.58 -5.43 4.15
C MET A 129 -3.68 -6.64 3.87
N ILE A 130 -2.64 -6.41 3.10
CA ILE A 130 -1.57 -7.36 2.85
C ILE A 130 -0.27 -6.74 3.34
N VAL A 131 0.51 -7.51 4.10
CA VAL A 131 1.81 -7.08 4.60
C VAL A 131 2.87 -7.99 4.04
N THR A 132 3.79 -7.44 3.25
CA THR A 132 4.94 -8.15 2.71
C THR A 132 6.04 -8.26 3.75
N MET A 133 6.71 -9.41 3.80
CA MET A 133 7.74 -9.77 4.79
C MET A 133 9.02 -10.27 4.12
N GLY A 134 9.33 -9.73 2.93
CA GLY A 134 10.51 -10.10 2.15
C GLY A 134 10.57 -11.61 1.88
N SER A 135 11.67 -12.25 2.24
CA SER A 135 11.88 -13.70 2.03
C SER A 135 10.91 -14.59 2.82
N GLN A 136 10.24 -14.07 3.85
CA GLN A 136 9.23 -14.79 4.62
C GLN A 136 7.86 -14.85 3.92
N GLY A 137 7.70 -14.09 2.83
CA GLY A 137 6.45 -14.06 2.06
C GLY A 137 5.55 -12.89 2.42
N ALA A 138 4.26 -13.15 2.62
CA ALA A 138 3.29 -12.13 2.95
C ALA A 138 2.20 -12.68 3.87
N VAL A 139 1.59 -11.81 4.66
CA VAL A 139 0.40 -12.09 5.45
C VAL A 139 -0.75 -11.22 4.97
N CYS A 140 -1.96 -11.74 5.04
CA CYS A 140 -3.16 -10.98 4.71
C CYS A 140 -4.24 -11.16 5.77
N ALA A 141 -5.07 -10.14 5.90
CA ALA A 141 -6.30 -10.22 6.68
C ALA A 141 -7.36 -9.27 6.10
N ASP A 142 -8.64 -9.56 6.34
CA ASP A 142 -9.75 -8.70 5.99
C ASP A 142 -10.70 -8.46 7.17
N CYS A 143 -11.61 -7.51 6.98
CA CYS A 143 -12.56 -7.10 8.03
C CYS A 143 -13.60 -8.17 8.37
N THR A 144 -13.76 -9.24 7.57
CA THR A 144 -14.64 -10.37 7.85
C THR A 144 -14.00 -11.37 8.81
N GLY A 145 -12.68 -11.28 9.00
CA GLY A 145 -11.89 -12.16 9.83
C GLY A 145 -11.13 -13.23 9.06
N GLU A 146 -11.25 -13.26 7.73
CA GLU A 146 -10.40 -14.09 6.88
C GLU A 146 -8.96 -13.61 6.96
N ARG A 147 -8.04 -14.54 7.11
CA ARG A 147 -6.62 -14.24 7.21
C ARG A 147 -5.76 -15.42 6.76
N GLY A 148 -4.59 -15.13 6.24
CA GLY A 148 -3.71 -16.15 5.70
C GLY A 148 -2.25 -15.74 5.66
N VAL A 149 -1.40 -16.74 5.45
CA VAL A 149 0.04 -16.59 5.18
C VAL A 149 0.32 -17.16 3.80
N CYS A 150 1.02 -16.38 2.97
CA CYS A 150 1.59 -16.84 1.71
C CYS A 150 3.11 -16.96 1.90
N PRO A 151 3.70 -18.15 1.95
CA PRO A 151 5.12 -18.31 2.19
C PRO A 151 5.94 -17.78 1.00
N GLY A 152 7.09 -17.17 1.31
CA GLY A 152 8.05 -16.71 0.30
C GLY A 152 8.65 -17.86 -0.49
N ARG A 153 8.96 -17.63 -1.76
CA ARG A 153 9.75 -18.54 -2.59
C ARG A 153 11.22 -18.18 -2.49
N LYS A 154 12.07 -19.18 -2.31
CA LYS A 154 13.52 -18.97 -2.38
C LYS A 154 13.91 -18.65 -3.82
N VAL A 155 14.53 -17.50 -4.00
CA VAL A 155 15.08 -17.04 -5.27
C VAL A 155 16.48 -16.48 -5.06
N ASP A 156 17.28 -16.42 -6.11
CA ASP A 156 18.59 -15.74 -6.11
C ASP A 156 18.34 -14.25 -6.32
N VAL A 157 18.31 -13.49 -5.23
CA VAL A 157 18.04 -12.04 -5.27
C VAL A 157 19.22 -11.32 -5.88
N LYS A 158 18.96 -10.50 -6.91
CA LYS A 158 19.93 -9.62 -7.56
C LYS A 158 19.76 -8.16 -7.14
N ASP A 159 18.51 -7.74 -6.95
CA ASP A 159 18.12 -6.39 -6.60
C ASP A 159 16.72 -6.44 -5.96
N THR A 160 16.51 -5.70 -4.89
CA THR A 160 15.21 -5.61 -4.18
C THR A 160 14.42 -4.37 -4.58
N THR A 161 15.01 -3.46 -5.39
CA THR A 161 14.36 -2.23 -5.82
C THR A 161 13.08 -2.52 -6.62
N GLY A 162 11.97 -1.92 -6.21
CA GLY A 162 10.67 -2.11 -6.87
C GLY A 162 9.98 -3.44 -6.60
N ALA A 163 10.50 -4.28 -5.70
CA ALA A 163 9.83 -5.54 -5.34
C ALA A 163 8.45 -5.31 -4.72
N GLY A 164 8.32 -4.28 -3.88
CA GLY A 164 7.03 -3.86 -3.31
C GLY A 164 6.07 -3.35 -4.38
N ASP A 165 6.55 -2.49 -5.28
CA ASP A 165 5.74 -1.91 -6.37
C ASP A 165 5.22 -2.98 -7.35
N THR A 166 6.02 -4.04 -7.57
CA THR A 166 5.63 -5.16 -8.45
C THR A 166 4.62 -6.09 -7.80
N PHE A 167 4.51 -6.07 -6.48
CA PHE A 167 3.61 -6.95 -5.72
C PHE A 167 2.14 -6.52 -5.83
N ILE A 168 1.87 -5.23 -6.04
CA ILE A 168 0.52 -4.66 -6.20
C ILE A 168 -0.02 -4.93 -7.58
#